data_ce0e7798e8bdd9766f86eae8e843ef74
#
_entry.id   ce0e7798e8bdd9766f86eae8e843ef74
#
_cell.length_a   1.000
_cell.length_b   1.000
_cell.length_c   1.000
_cell.angle_alpha   90.00
_cell.angle_beta   90.00
_cell.angle_gamma   90.00
#
_symmetry.space_group_name_H-M   'P 1'
#
loop_
_entity.id
_entity.type
_entity.pdbx_description
1 polymer ?
#
loop_
_entity_poly.entity_id
_entity_poly.type
_entity_poly.pdbx_seq_one_letter_code
_entity_poly.pdbx_strand_id
1 'polypeptide(L)'
;MSNILKKVCPAQELHCAEYADSMERCNMEERNRQYRSLKMQAVGAWLLAVPLLLLSIFGNYVSYGSEIQLPLAALALLFLGTSFYTDAWKRLREGRVTMDTLIAFSASVAFLFSLFNTFFPDYWHDAGLQPHVYYEVTVLIVAVGLTGKVFRFLPEELHGEDRIANIIFPVLTGTAVAVFFIWILFGGVEAVPHALYSVISIFIVACPCALGLITPVALMRGIGRAADMHIWIKDSLALERLNKADVVVFDKTGTLTEGHPTVTAWLWAQYQEEYFKMVLLAAEMNSSNSLAAAITAALREEQITPARLDGCEILKGKGMKAAYKGMEYWVGSHKLLKDYQVYLSDVLGDMLVEYESEGNSIVYFGREGELLAIIAVKDQLKVTALGVVKELRGQELDICLLTGDGERTASTIAGKLGIIRLSL
;
A
#
# COMPACT_ATOMS: atom_id res chain seq x y z
N MET A 1 -4.76 -16.88 6.77
CA MET A 1 -5.34 -16.80 8.13
C MET A 1 -6.86 -16.57 8.14
N SER A 2 -7.44 -15.93 7.14
CA SER A 2 -8.90 -15.63 7.06
C SER A 2 -9.83 -16.86 6.92
N ASN A 3 -9.37 -18.01 6.41
CA ASN A 3 -10.23 -19.18 6.15
C ASN A 3 -10.31 -20.19 7.29
N ILE A 4 -9.53 -20.06 8.36
CA ILE A 4 -9.57 -20.96 9.53
C ILE A 4 -10.56 -20.43 10.57
N LEU A 5 -10.76 -19.11 10.66
CA LEU A 5 -11.67 -18.48 11.62
C LEU A 5 -13.16 -18.60 11.28
N LYS A 6 -13.52 -18.90 10.04
CA LYS A 6 -14.92 -19.06 9.60
C LYS A 6 -15.60 -20.37 10.02
N LYS A 7 -14.90 -21.31 10.66
CA LYS A 7 -15.42 -22.63 11.00
C LYS A 7 -15.75 -22.86 12.49
N VAL A 8 -15.52 -21.86 13.36
CA VAL A 8 -15.68 -22.05 14.81
C VAL A 8 -16.58 -20.97 15.41
N CYS A 9 -17.86 -21.22 15.48
CA CYS A 9 -18.93 -20.57 16.26
C CYS A 9 -19.49 -19.20 15.85
N PRO A 10 -20.79 -19.11 15.53
CA PRO A 10 -21.49 -17.86 15.17
C PRO A 10 -21.81 -16.90 16.35
N ALA A 11 -21.63 -17.30 17.60
CA ALA A 11 -21.84 -16.43 18.78
C ALA A 11 -20.59 -15.63 19.20
N GLN A 12 -19.43 -15.81 18.53
CA GLN A 12 -18.16 -15.18 18.87
C GLN A 12 -17.74 -14.05 17.91
N GLU A 13 -18.54 -13.70 16.90
CA GLU A 13 -18.15 -12.65 15.93
C GLU A 13 -18.02 -11.27 16.58
N LEU A 14 -18.83 -10.93 17.58
CA LEU A 14 -18.70 -9.65 18.30
C LEU A 14 -17.41 -9.59 19.15
N HIS A 15 -17.07 -10.70 19.83
CA HIS A 15 -15.83 -10.79 20.62
C HIS A 15 -14.57 -10.84 19.76
N CYS A 16 -14.64 -11.46 18.57
CA CYS A 16 -13.51 -11.49 17.63
C CYS A 16 -13.26 -10.11 17.00
N ALA A 17 -14.30 -9.33 16.73
CA ALA A 17 -14.14 -7.96 16.20
C ALA A 17 -13.55 -7.01 17.26
N GLU A 18 -14.03 -7.07 18.51
CA GLU A 18 -13.45 -6.30 19.63
C GLU A 18 -12.00 -6.72 19.95
N TYR A 19 -11.70 -8.02 19.86
CA TYR A 19 -10.34 -8.52 20.06
C TYR A 19 -9.42 -8.10 18.92
N ALA A 20 -9.87 -8.13 17.66
CA ALA A 20 -9.11 -7.64 16.51
C ALA A 20 -8.84 -6.13 16.62
N ASP A 21 -9.84 -5.34 16.99
CA ASP A 21 -9.72 -3.89 17.19
C ASP A 21 -8.81 -3.54 18.38
N SER A 22 -8.83 -4.35 19.45
CA SER A 22 -7.92 -4.21 20.60
C SER A 22 -6.46 -4.57 20.23
N MET A 23 -6.27 -5.61 19.40
CA MET A 23 -4.95 -5.99 18.87
C MET A 23 -4.40 -4.94 17.91
N GLU A 24 -5.22 -4.36 17.04
CA GLU A 24 -4.81 -3.26 16.16
C GLU A 24 -4.44 -2.01 16.96
N ARG A 25 -5.19 -1.66 18.00
CA ARG A 25 -4.85 -0.54 18.90
C ARG A 25 -3.56 -0.79 19.66
N CYS A 26 -3.35 -1.99 20.19
CA CYS A 26 -2.13 -2.37 20.89
C CYS A 26 -0.91 -2.29 19.96
N ASN A 27 -1.02 -2.80 18.73
CA ASN A 27 0.01 -2.70 17.70
C ASN A 27 0.29 -1.24 17.29
N MET A 28 -0.75 -0.40 17.20
CA MET A 28 -0.58 1.04 16.91
C MET A 28 0.11 1.79 18.05
N GLU A 29 -0.21 1.48 19.30
CA GLU A 29 0.44 2.10 20.45
C GLU A 29 1.92 1.70 20.57
N GLU A 30 2.24 0.43 20.35
CA GLU A 30 3.62 -0.05 20.34
C GLU A 30 4.43 0.57 19.21
N ARG A 31 3.85 0.65 18.01
CA ARG A 31 4.42 1.34 16.84
C ARG A 31 4.65 2.83 17.13
N ASN A 32 3.72 3.52 17.75
CA ASN A 32 3.87 4.92 18.13
C ASN A 32 4.98 5.13 19.18
N ARG A 33 5.15 4.20 20.12
CA ARG A 33 6.27 4.24 21.10
C ARG A 33 7.61 4.08 20.41
N GLN A 34 7.73 3.11 19.50
CA GLN A 34 8.95 2.88 18.72
C GLN A 34 9.31 4.11 17.87
N TYR A 35 8.33 4.69 17.18
CA TYR A 35 8.52 5.91 16.39
C TYR A 35 9.02 7.08 17.24
N ARG A 36 8.39 7.33 18.41
CA ARG A 36 8.81 8.40 19.34
C ARG A 36 10.24 8.16 19.85
N SER A 37 10.58 6.91 20.17
CA SER A 37 11.93 6.55 20.61
C SER A 37 12.96 6.83 19.53
N LEU A 38 12.74 6.38 18.30
CA LEU A 38 13.63 6.64 17.16
C LEU A 38 13.77 8.12 16.85
N LYS A 39 12.66 8.88 16.91
CA LYS A 39 12.68 10.32 16.71
C LYS A 39 13.53 11.03 17.78
N MET A 40 13.39 10.65 19.06
CA MET A 40 14.22 11.21 20.14
C MET A 40 15.70 10.87 19.96
N GLN A 41 16.01 9.62 19.56
CA GLN A 41 17.38 9.20 19.26
C GLN A 41 17.97 10.01 18.09
N ALA A 42 17.22 10.23 17.02
CA ALA A 42 17.65 11.04 15.88
C ALA A 42 17.91 12.49 16.27
N VAL A 43 17.00 13.12 17.03
CA VAL A 43 17.20 14.48 17.54
C VAL A 43 18.43 14.55 18.45
N GLY A 44 18.59 13.60 19.37
CA GLY A 44 19.76 13.50 20.24
C GLY A 44 21.08 13.36 19.48
N ALA A 45 21.08 12.55 18.40
CA ALA A 45 22.25 12.39 17.54
C ALA A 45 22.63 13.68 16.80
N TRP A 46 21.64 14.43 16.29
CA TRP A 46 21.89 15.76 15.69
C TRP A 46 22.37 16.80 16.68
N LEU A 47 21.85 16.79 17.92
CA LEU A 47 22.32 17.66 19.01
C LEU A 47 23.79 17.40 19.37
N LEU A 48 24.29 16.19 19.16
CA LEU A 48 25.70 15.84 19.32
C LEU A 48 26.52 16.10 18.05
N ALA A 49 25.96 15.78 16.87
CA ALA A 49 26.66 15.92 15.60
C ALA A 49 27.02 17.38 15.26
N VAL A 50 26.09 18.31 15.47
CA VAL A 50 26.32 19.73 15.13
C VAL A 50 27.47 20.36 15.95
N PRO A 51 27.52 20.24 17.31
CA PRO A 51 28.65 20.72 18.06
C PRO A 51 29.99 20.07 17.70
N LEU A 52 29.98 18.74 17.44
CA LEU A 52 31.18 18.02 17.04
C LEU A 52 31.69 18.49 15.68
N LEU A 53 30.80 18.71 14.72
CA LEU A 53 31.15 19.26 13.41
C LEU A 53 31.76 20.68 13.53
N LEU A 54 31.16 21.51 14.36
CA LEU A 54 31.69 22.86 14.64
C LEU A 54 33.06 22.78 15.31
N LEU A 55 33.24 21.88 16.27
CA LEU A 55 34.55 21.63 16.90
C LEU A 55 35.59 21.12 15.92
N SER A 56 35.22 20.30 14.93
CA SER A 56 36.10 19.83 13.89
C SER A 56 36.55 20.98 12.96
N ILE A 57 35.61 21.83 12.54
CA ILE A 57 35.91 22.97 11.65
C ILE A 57 36.77 24.06 12.34
N PHE A 58 36.44 24.34 13.60
CA PHE A 58 37.13 25.38 14.38
C PHE A 58 38.21 24.80 15.31
N GLY A 59 38.46 23.50 15.29
CA GLY A 59 39.30 22.76 16.25
C GLY A 59 40.76 23.15 16.24
N ASN A 60 41.28 23.79 15.18
CA ASN A 60 42.62 24.36 15.17
C ASN A 60 42.84 25.47 16.22
N TYR A 61 41.77 25.95 16.85
CA TYR A 61 41.79 26.95 17.93
C TYR A 61 41.61 26.37 19.34
N VAL A 62 41.36 25.06 19.46
CA VAL A 62 41.07 24.39 20.75
C VAL A 62 42.10 23.27 20.97
N SER A 63 43.02 23.48 21.91
CA SER A 63 44.17 22.60 22.18
C SER A 63 43.77 21.16 22.66
N TYR A 64 42.51 20.89 23.00
CA TYR A 64 42.00 19.61 23.51
C TYR A 64 40.79 19.09 22.71
N GLY A 65 40.70 19.46 21.45
CA GLY A 65 39.52 19.15 20.61
C GLY A 65 39.20 17.65 20.52
N SER A 66 40.21 16.80 20.33
CA SER A 66 40.03 15.35 20.20
C SER A 66 39.63 14.66 21.50
N GLU A 67 40.10 15.15 22.66
CA GLU A 67 39.76 14.60 23.97
C GLU A 67 38.30 14.85 24.36
N ILE A 68 37.72 15.97 23.92
CA ILE A 68 36.32 16.34 24.12
C ILE A 68 35.41 15.58 23.14
N GLN A 69 35.89 15.38 21.91
CA GLN A 69 35.10 14.72 20.86
C GLN A 69 34.92 13.21 21.14
N LEU A 70 35.93 12.53 21.72
CA LEU A 70 35.91 11.09 22.01
C LEU A 70 34.73 10.68 22.89
N PRO A 71 34.49 11.24 24.09
CA PRO A 71 33.38 10.81 24.95
C PRO A 71 32.01 11.10 24.32
N LEU A 72 31.88 12.18 23.56
CA LEU A 72 30.64 12.52 22.86
C LEU A 72 30.35 11.55 21.73
N ALA A 73 31.36 11.18 20.95
CA ALA A 73 31.24 10.18 19.90
C ALA A 73 30.95 8.77 20.47
N ALA A 74 31.62 8.40 21.57
CA ALA A 74 31.36 7.14 22.25
C ALA A 74 29.92 7.08 22.78
N LEU A 75 29.42 8.16 23.38
CA LEU A 75 28.03 8.25 23.84
C LEU A 75 27.04 8.12 22.68
N ALA A 76 27.28 8.81 21.56
CA ALA A 76 26.45 8.68 20.37
C ALA A 76 26.44 7.24 19.84
N LEU A 77 27.59 6.61 19.72
CA LEU A 77 27.71 5.25 19.18
C LEU A 77 27.05 4.21 20.08
N LEU A 78 27.33 4.25 21.39
CA LEU A 78 26.89 3.24 22.35
C LEU A 78 25.42 3.38 22.76
N PHE A 79 24.87 4.59 22.80
CA PHE A 79 23.48 4.82 23.25
C PHE A 79 22.53 5.10 22.12
N LEU A 80 22.92 5.90 21.11
CA LEU A 80 22.04 6.26 20.02
C LEU A 80 22.17 5.31 18.83
N GLY A 81 23.37 4.74 18.61
CA GLY A 81 23.65 3.79 17.52
C GLY A 81 23.23 2.35 17.79
N THR A 82 22.77 1.99 18.99
CA THR A 82 22.46 0.60 19.39
C THR A 82 21.49 -0.09 18.45
N SER A 83 20.51 0.63 17.92
CA SER A 83 19.52 0.09 16.98
C SER A 83 20.14 -0.47 15.69
N PHE A 84 21.25 0.16 15.20
CA PHE A 84 21.96 -0.32 14.01
C PHE A 84 22.70 -1.62 14.29
N TYR A 85 23.37 -1.73 15.45
CA TYR A 85 24.12 -2.92 15.81
C TYR A 85 23.22 -4.13 16.07
N THR A 86 22.07 -3.92 16.74
CA THR A 86 21.12 -4.99 17.01
C THR A 86 20.47 -5.51 15.73
N ASP A 87 20.08 -4.61 14.83
CA ASP A 87 19.44 -4.98 13.56
C ASP A 87 20.45 -5.60 12.60
N ALA A 88 21.66 -5.02 12.50
CA ALA A 88 22.77 -5.57 11.71
C ALA A 88 23.11 -6.99 12.18
N TRP A 89 23.24 -7.23 13.49
CA TRP A 89 23.58 -8.54 14.02
C TRP A 89 22.52 -9.60 13.74
N LYS A 90 21.23 -9.24 13.89
CA LYS A 90 20.12 -10.15 13.57
C LYS A 90 20.14 -10.56 12.10
N ARG A 91 20.25 -9.57 11.18
CA ARG A 91 20.25 -9.81 9.74
C ARG A 91 21.50 -10.52 9.23
N LEU A 92 22.66 -10.22 9.82
CA LEU A 92 23.91 -10.87 9.47
C LEU A 92 23.90 -12.37 9.84
N ARG A 93 23.26 -12.74 10.96
CA ARG A 93 23.01 -14.16 11.31
C ARG A 93 22.12 -14.89 10.30
N GLU A 94 21.27 -14.17 9.60
CA GLU A 94 20.44 -14.69 8.49
C GLU A 94 21.20 -14.72 7.15
N GLY A 95 22.48 -14.34 7.13
CA GLY A 95 23.30 -14.26 5.90
C GLY A 95 22.95 -13.07 5.00
N ARG A 96 22.29 -12.03 5.54
CA ARG A 96 21.88 -10.84 4.79
C ARG A 96 22.64 -9.61 5.27
N VAL A 97 23.20 -8.86 4.34
CA VAL A 97 23.77 -7.54 4.59
C VAL A 97 22.72 -6.47 4.32
N THR A 98 22.50 -5.57 5.27
CA THR A 98 21.51 -4.50 5.19
C THR A 98 22.20 -3.12 5.25
N MET A 99 21.45 -2.06 4.97
CA MET A 99 21.94 -0.68 5.18
C MET A 99 22.38 -0.44 6.63
N ASP A 100 21.70 -1.06 7.61
CA ASP A 100 22.08 -0.96 9.02
C ASP A 100 23.43 -1.59 9.29
N THR A 101 23.77 -2.67 8.58
CA THR A 101 25.11 -3.32 8.65
C THR A 101 26.19 -2.38 8.13
N LEU A 102 25.96 -1.70 7.00
CA LEU A 102 26.90 -0.74 6.44
C LEU A 102 27.12 0.46 7.35
N ILE A 103 26.05 1.03 7.89
CA ILE A 103 26.10 2.14 8.85
C ILE A 103 26.87 1.76 10.10
N ALA A 104 26.53 0.62 10.72
CA ALA A 104 27.21 0.12 11.92
C ALA A 104 28.71 -0.11 11.67
N PHE A 105 29.04 -0.73 10.52
CA PHE A 105 30.42 -1.02 10.16
C PHE A 105 31.22 0.28 9.90
N SER A 106 30.73 1.20 9.05
CA SER A 106 31.42 2.45 8.74
C SER A 106 31.58 3.35 9.98
N ALA A 107 30.55 3.46 10.82
CA ALA A 107 30.65 4.20 12.08
C ALA A 107 31.68 3.60 13.04
N SER A 108 31.74 2.26 13.13
CA SER A 108 32.74 1.56 13.96
C SER A 108 34.16 1.78 13.43
N VAL A 109 34.38 1.70 12.11
CA VAL A 109 35.69 1.93 11.50
C VAL A 109 36.14 3.36 11.74
N ALA A 110 35.28 4.35 11.54
CA ALA A 110 35.58 5.76 11.77
C ALA A 110 35.92 6.02 13.26
N PHE A 111 35.15 5.45 14.17
CA PHE A 111 35.38 5.59 15.62
C PHE A 111 36.70 4.92 16.06
N LEU A 112 36.95 3.67 15.67
CA LEU A 112 38.16 2.93 16.05
C LEU A 112 39.43 3.57 15.47
N PHE A 113 39.36 4.07 14.23
CA PHE A 113 40.46 4.80 13.62
C PHE A 113 40.76 6.10 14.37
N SER A 114 39.75 6.87 14.72
CA SER A 114 39.90 8.11 15.49
C SER A 114 40.40 7.84 16.91
N LEU A 115 39.95 6.75 17.52
CA LEU A 115 40.45 6.28 18.84
C LEU A 115 41.93 5.96 18.76
N PHE A 116 42.34 5.18 17.74
CA PHE A 116 43.76 4.86 17.52
C PHE A 116 44.62 6.11 17.34
N ASN A 117 44.15 7.07 16.53
CA ASN A 117 44.87 8.32 16.28
C ASN A 117 44.98 9.21 17.54
N THR A 118 43.99 9.14 18.42
CA THR A 118 44.04 9.91 19.69
C THR A 118 45.08 9.37 20.65
N PHE A 119 45.26 8.02 20.70
CA PHE A 119 46.21 7.40 21.62
C PHE A 119 47.62 7.16 21.02
N PHE A 120 47.72 7.02 19.71
CA PHE A 120 48.96 6.73 19.00
C PHE A 120 49.21 7.70 17.81
N PRO A 121 49.35 9.01 18.04
CA PRO A 121 49.46 9.98 16.97
C PRO A 121 50.79 9.84 16.19
N ASP A 122 51.86 9.44 16.89
CA ASP A 122 53.20 9.36 16.30
C ASP A 122 53.33 8.23 15.27
N TYR A 123 52.54 7.19 15.33
CA TYR A 123 52.57 6.06 14.38
C TYR A 123 52.45 6.49 12.91
N TRP A 124 51.58 7.47 12.66
CA TRP A 124 51.33 7.97 11.30
C TRP A 124 52.30 9.05 10.89
N HIS A 125 52.81 9.83 11.84
CA HIS A 125 53.81 10.85 11.58
C HIS A 125 55.13 10.25 11.08
N ASP A 126 55.53 9.12 11.63
CA ASP A 126 56.72 8.36 11.19
C ASP A 126 56.59 7.87 9.72
N ALA A 127 55.37 7.64 9.26
CA ALA A 127 55.04 7.27 7.88
C ALA A 127 54.77 8.49 6.96
N GLY A 128 55.00 9.73 7.42
CA GLY A 128 54.74 10.95 6.65
C GLY A 128 53.26 11.29 6.43
N LEU A 129 52.35 10.63 7.16
CA LEU A 129 50.94 10.88 7.10
C LEU A 129 50.48 11.81 8.23
N GLN A 130 49.48 12.65 7.96
CA GLN A 130 48.83 13.49 8.96
C GLN A 130 47.38 13.02 9.15
N PRO A 131 47.13 12.03 10.04
CA PRO A 131 45.82 11.50 10.21
C PRO A 131 44.93 12.49 10.97
N HIS A 132 43.73 12.70 10.45
CA HIS A 132 42.70 13.43 11.13
C HIS A 132 41.90 12.45 12.01
N VAL A 133 41.29 12.97 13.08
CA VAL A 133 40.26 12.24 13.83
C VAL A 133 38.91 12.46 13.15
N TYR A 134 38.07 11.44 13.11
CA TYR A 134 36.77 11.42 12.41
C TYR A 134 35.62 11.16 13.38
N TYR A 135 35.71 11.68 14.61
CA TYR A 135 34.64 11.52 15.62
C TYR A 135 33.34 12.19 15.17
N GLU A 136 33.43 13.35 14.54
CA GLU A 136 32.30 14.07 13.96
C GLU A 136 31.63 13.26 12.85
N VAL A 137 32.41 12.57 12.01
CA VAL A 137 31.90 11.69 10.96
C VAL A 137 31.16 10.50 11.54
N THR A 138 31.71 9.88 12.62
CA THR A 138 31.05 8.79 13.31
C THR A 138 29.65 9.19 13.79
N VAL A 139 29.52 10.35 14.44
CA VAL A 139 28.23 10.80 14.97
C VAL A 139 27.30 11.26 13.84
N LEU A 140 27.85 11.84 12.76
CA LEU A 140 27.09 12.23 11.58
C LEU A 140 26.49 11.01 10.88
N ILE A 141 27.25 9.92 10.72
CA ILE A 141 26.77 8.65 10.15
C ILE A 141 25.59 8.12 10.98
N VAL A 142 25.70 8.14 12.30
CA VAL A 142 24.63 7.70 13.20
C VAL A 142 23.40 8.61 13.09
N ALA A 143 23.60 9.94 13.07
CA ALA A 143 22.51 10.90 12.99
C ALA A 143 21.71 10.80 11.68
N VAL A 144 22.42 10.74 10.54
CA VAL A 144 21.80 10.58 9.22
C VAL A 144 21.12 9.22 9.11
N GLY A 145 21.76 8.15 9.60
CA GLY A 145 21.19 6.82 9.61
C GLY A 145 19.90 6.74 10.44
N LEU A 146 19.87 7.33 11.65
CA LEU A 146 18.67 7.41 12.48
C LEU A 146 17.56 8.22 11.80
N THR A 147 17.93 9.31 11.12
CA THR A 147 16.97 10.08 10.33
C THR A 147 16.35 9.22 9.23
N GLY A 148 17.17 8.42 8.53
CA GLY A 148 16.70 7.43 7.56
C GLY A 148 15.74 6.40 8.18
N LYS A 149 16.04 5.89 9.38
CA LYS A 149 15.13 4.98 10.12
C LYS A 149 13.80 5.66 10.47
N VAL A 150 13.80 6.91 10.92
CA VAL A 150 12.57 7.67 11.23
C VAL A 150 11.71 7.83 9.98
N PHE A 151 12.30 8.17 8.84
CA PHE A 151 11.56 8.28 7.57
C PHE A 151 11.06 6.93 7.05
N ARG A 152 11.80 5.84 7.26
CA ARG A 152 11.38 4.48 6.90
C ARG A 152 10.27 3.93 7.78
N PHE A 153 10.13 4.44 9.00
CA PHE A 153 9.09 4.00 9.93
C PHE A 153 7.67 4.42 9.51
N LEU A 154 7.56 5.44 8.66
CA LEU A 154 6.29 5.95 8.15
C LEU A 154 5.65 5.03 7.08
N PRO A 155 6.38 4.44 6.12
CA PRO A 155 5.90 3.39 5.22
C PRO A 155 6.37 2.00 5.66
N GLU A 156 5.47 1.00 5.68
CA GLU A 156 5.82 -0.38 5.98
C GLU A 156 6.83 -0.96 4.97
N GLU A 157 7.93 -1.50 5.51
CA GLU A 157 8.97 -2.35 4.87
C GLU A 157 9.30 -2.12 3.38
N LEU A 158 10.23 -1.22 3.11
CA LEU A 158 10.89 -1.08 1.82
C LEU A 158 11.98 -2.15 1.64
N HIS A 159 11.69 -3.20 0.90
CA HIS A 159 12.63 -4.32 0.65
C HIS A 159 13.73 -4.00 -0.38
N GLY A 160 13.63 -2.90 -1.12
CA GLY A 160 14.57 -2.55 -2.20
C GLY A 160 15.96 -2.17 -1.70
N GLU A 161 16.08 -1.57 -0.52
CA GLU A 161 17.35 -1.05 0.02
C GLU A 161 18.33 -2.18 0.40
N ASP A 162 17.84 -3.30 0.91
CA ASP A 162 18.67 -4.44 1.29
C ASP A 162 19.37 -5.07 0.08
N ARG A 163 18.75 -5.01 -1.10
CA ARG A 163 19.34 -5.51 -2.35
C ARG A 163 20.56 -4.69 -2.76
N ILE A 164 20.49 -3.37 -2.59
CA ILE A 164 21.59 -2.45 -2.89
C ILE A 164 22.74 -2.67 -1.90
N ALA A 165 22.46 -2.81 -0.61
CA ALA A 165 23.46 -3.08 0.42
C ALA A 165 24.23 -4.39 0.16
N ASN A 166 23.53 -5.44 -0.27
CA ASN A 166 24.11 -6.74 -0.62
C ASN A 166 25.06 -6.67 -1.83
N ILE A 167 24.93 -5.67 -2.70
CA ILE A 167 25.84 -5.45 -3.83
C ILE A 167 26.99 -4.53 -3.41
N ILE A 168 26.69 -3.44 -2.72
CA ILE A 168 27.68 -2.42 -2.36
C ILE A 168 28.72 -2.98 -1.40
N PHE A 169 28.33 -3.73 -0.36
CA PHE A 169 29.25 -4.22 0.64
C PHE A 169 30.38 -5.10 0.08
N PRO A 170 30.13 -6.14 -0.74
CA PRO A 170 31.19 -6.93 -1.34
C PRO A 170 32.03 -6.14 -2.33
N VAL A 171 31.46 -5.19 -3.07
CA VAL A 171 32.21 -4.31 -3.97
C VAL A 171 33.17 -3.42 -3.20
N LEU A 172 32.73 -2.80 -2.11
CA LEU A 172 33.58 -1.98 -1.25
C LEU A 172 34.70 -2.81 -0.61
N THR A 173 34.36 -3.98 -0.10
CA THR A 173 35.34 -4.89 0.50
C THR A 173 36.36 -5.34 -0.53
N GLY A 174 35.92 -5.72 -1.72
CA GLY A 174 36.80 -6.09 -2.83
C GLY A 174 37.73 -4.93 -3.26
N THR A 175 37.20 -3.72 -3.34
CA THR A 175 37.98 -2.50 -3.66
C THR A 175 39.00 -2.20 -2.58
N ALA A 176 38.61 -2.30 -1.29
CA ALA A 176 39.52 -2.07 -0.18
C ALA A 176 40.66 -3.09 -0.16
N VAL A 177 40.37 -4.37 -0.39
CA VAL A 177 41.36 -5.44 -0.50
C VAL A 177 42.31 -5.19 -1.71
N ALA A 178 41.75 -4.85 -2.86
CA ALA A 178 42.56 -4.53 -4.05
C ALA A 178 43.50 -3.37 -3.80
N VAL A 179 43.04 -2.26 -3.22
CA VAL A 179 43.85 -1.09 -2.88
C VAL A 179 44.93 -1.46 -1.86
N PHE A 180 44.61 -2.25 -0.86
CA PHE A 180 45.61 -2.75 0.10
C PHE A 180 46.75 -3.47 -0.60
N PHE A 181 46.45 -4.44 -1.47
CA PHE A 181 47.47 -5.20 -2.19
C PHE A 181 48.23 -4.37 -3.20
N ILE A 182 47.62 -3.39 -3.85
CA ILE A 182 48.29 -2.45 -4.76
C ILE A 182 49.37 -1.69 -3.98
N TRP A 183 49.08 -1.15 -2.81
CA TRP A 183 50.07 -0.46 -1.98
C TRP A 183 51.24 -1.37 -1.60
N ILE A 184 50.96 -2.61 -1.20
CA ILE A 184 51.98 -3.60 -0.81
C ILE A 184 52.88 -3.99 -2.02
N LEU A 185 52.27 -4.18 -3.19
CA LEU A 185 52.99 -4.58 -4.39
C LEU A 185 53.97 -3.48 -4.90
N PHE A 186 53.55 -2.22 -4.81
CA PHE A 186 54.37 -1.10 -5.33
C PHE A 186 55.28 -0.45 -4.26
N GLY A 187 54.87 -0.47 -2.99
CA GLY A 187 55.59 0.20 -1.89
C GLY A 187 56.24 -0.75 -0.88
N GLY A 188 56.07 -2.06 -1.04
CA GLY A 188 56.58 -3.04 -0.11
C GLY A 188 55.97 -2.95 1.30
N VAL A 189 56.63 -3.52 2.30
CA VAL A 189 56.18 -3.54 3.68
C VAL A 189 56.15 -2.13 4.31
N GLU A 190 56.97 -1.23 3.85
CA GLU A 190 57.01 0.17 4.32
C GLU A 190 55.75 0.96 3.95
N ALA A 191 55.00 0.52 2.94
CA ALA A 191 53.73 1.11 2.53
C ALA A 191 52.51 0.64 3.33
N VAL A 192 52.64 -0.24 4.30
CA VAL A 192 51.56 -0.72 5.15
C VAL A 192 50.74 0.40 5.78
N PRO A 193 51.31 1.46 6.37
CA PRO A 193 50.54 2.58 6.90
C PRO A 193 49.67 3.25 5.83
N HIS A 194 50.17 3.50 4.63
CA HIS A 194 49.43 4.08 3.52
C HIS A 194 48.32 3.15 3.03
N ALA A 195 48.57 1.85 2.96
CA ALA A 195 47.57 0.84 2.61
C ALA A 195 46.43 0.84 3.59
N LEU A 196 46.72 0.78 4.91
CA LEU A 196 45.71 0.82 5.97
C LEU A 196 44.90 2.13 5.95
N TYR A 197 45.58 3.26 5.82
CA TYR A 197 44.92 4.57 5.73
C TYR A 197 43.94 4.63 4.55
N SER A 198 44.33 4.12 3.39
CA SER A 198 43.50 4.09 2.18
C SER A 198 42.27 3.18 2.36
N VAL A 199 42.45 1.98 2.94
CA VAL A 199 41.36 1.03 3.24
C VAL A 199 40.34 1.65 4.19
N ILE A 200 40.81 2.26 5.28
CA ILE A 200 39.96 2.91 6.26
C ILE A 200 39.17 4.06 5.65
N SER A 201 39.85 4.88 4.83
CA SER A 201 39.24 5.99 4.10
C SER A 201 38.12 5.52 3.15
N ILE A 202 38.31 4.38 2.46
CA ILE A 202 37.28 3.79 1.60
C ILE A 202 36.04 3.46 2.43
N PHE A 203 36.14 2.81 3.58
CA PHE A 203 35.00 2.45 4.40
C PHE A 203 34.31 3.66 5.04
N ILE A 204 35.05 4.70 5.42
CA ILE A 204 34.47 5.94 5.98
C ILE A 204 33.70 6.71 4.92
N VAL A 205 34.28 6.93 3.74
CA VAL A 205 33.67 7.72 2.67
C VAL A 205 32.53 6.98 1.98
N ALA A 206 32.63 5.67 1.88
CA ALA A 206 31.64 4.84 1.19
C ALA A 206 30.36 4.56 2.00
N CYS A 207 30.18 5.22 3.14
CA CYS A 207 28.88 5.12 3.86
C CYS A 207 27.73 5.56 2.94
N PRO A 208 26.77 4.68 2.61
CA PRO A 208 25.65 5.02 1.72
C PRO A 208 24.54 5.76 2.46
N CYS A 209 24.92 6.68 3.38
CA CYS A 209 23.97 7.37 4.25
C CYS A 209 22.91 8.15 3.46
N ALA A 210 23.28 8.73 2.32
CA ALA A 210 22.35 9.44 1.44
C ALA A 210 21.36 8.51 0.75
N LEU A 211 21.77 7.28 0.37
CA LEU A 211 20.89 6.31 -0.27
C LEU A 211 19.75 5.89 0.65
N GLY A 212 20.00 5.75 1.96
CA GLY A 212 18.97 5.45 2.96
C GLY A 212 17.91 6.54 3.12
N LEU A 213 18.13 7.75 2.61
CA LEU A 213 17.17 8.87 2.65
C LEU A 213 16.44 9.07 1.32
N ILE A 214 17.03 8.69 0.18
CA ILE A 214 16.46 8.95 -1.15
C ILE A 214 15.12 8.26 -1.32
N THR A 215 15.05 6.97 -1.03
CA THR A 215 13.83 6.15 -1.23
C THR A 215 12.66 6.65 -0.38
N PRO A 216 12.78 6.82 0.96
CA PRO A 216 11.65 7.31 1.75
C PRO A 216 11.24 8.75 1.38
N VAL A 217 12.18 9.63 1.03
CA VAL A 217 11.86 11.00 0.61
C VAL A 217 11.11 11.01 -0.73
N ALA A 218 11.56 10.22 -1.72
CA ALA A 218 10.88 10.09 -3.00
C ALA A 218 9.45 9.55 -2.82
N LEU A 219 9.28 8.54 -1.97
CA LEU A 219 8.00 7.93 -1.66
C LEU A 219 7.04 8.93 -0.98
N MET A 220 7.52 9.66 0.05
CA MET A 220 6.73 10.69 0.71
C MET A 220 6.29 11.79 -0.27
N ARG A 221 7.17 12.16 -1.21
CA ARG A 221 6.83 13.12 -2.25
C ARG A 221 5.77 12.57 -3.21
N GLY A 222 5.87 11.29 -3.58
CA GLY A 222 4.86 10.60 -4.39
C GLY A 222 3.49 10.53 -3.71
N ILE A 223 3.46 10.11 -2.44
CA ILE A 223 2.23 10.06 -1.63
C ILE A 223 1.62 11.45 -1.46
N GLY A 224 2.45 12.47 -1.18
CA GLY A 224 2.00 13.86 -1.07
C GLY A 224 1.33 14.33 -2.36
N ARG A 225 1.95 14.08 -3.53
CA ARG A 225 1.37 14.46 -4.82
C ARG A 225 0.09 13.68 -5.15
N ALA A 226 0.00 12.42 -4.74
CA ALA A 226 -1.24 11.64 -4.87
C ALA A 226 -2.37 12.24 -4.00
N ALA A 227 -2.05 12.66 -2.76
CA ALA A 227 -3.01 13.33 -1.88
C ALA A 227 -3.52 14.66 -2.45
N ASP A 228 -2.66 15.45 -3.12
CA ASP A 228 -3.05 16.67 -3.83
C ASP A 228 -4.06 16.38 -4.97
N MET A 229 -4.03 15.17 -5.53
CA MET A 229 -4.97 14.68 -6.54
C MET A 229 -6.17 13.93 -5.92
N HIS A 230 -6.39 14.02 -4.62
CA HIS A 230 -7.42 13.31 -3.86
C HIS A 230 -7.29 11.78 -3.90
N ILE A 231 -6.09 11.25 -4.14
CA ILE A 231 -5.78 9.81 -4.13
C ILE A 231 -5.20 9.46 -2.77
N TRP A 232 -5.92 8.64 -2.01
CA TRP A 232 -5.48 8.17 -0.70
C TRP A 232 -4.68 6.86 -0.82
N ILE A 233 -3.38 6.93 -0.55
CA ILE A 233 -2.50 5.77 -0.53
C ILE A 233 -2.38 5.27 0.91
N LYS A 234 -2.94 4.10 1.19
CA LYS A 234 -2.94 3.48 2.54
C LYS A 234 -1.62 2.80 2.86
N ASP A 235 -0.95 2.25 1.84
CA ASP A 235 0.27 1.46 1.97
C ASP A 235 1.29 1.91 0.92
N SER A 236 2.49 2.16 1.36
CA SER A 236 3.60 2.58 0.50
C SER A 236 4.06 1.48 -0.45
N LEU A 237 3.92 0.19 -0.05
CA LEU A 237 4.20 -0.96 -0.92
C LEU A 237 3.24 -1.02 -2.12
N ALA A 238 2.04 -0.44 -1.99
CA ALA A 238 1.11 -0.34 -3.10
C ALA A 238 1.70 0.46 -4.27
N LEU A 239 2.44 1.55 -4.00
CA LEU A 239 3.12 2.32 -5.05
C LEU A 239 4.22 1.53 -5.77
N GLU A 240 5.00 0.74 -5.02
CA GLU A 240 6.04 -0.10 -5.61
C GLU A 240 5.44 -1.22 -6.47
N ARG A 241 4.34 -1.83 -5.98
CA ARG A 241 3.62 -2.90 -6.69
C ARG A 241 2.89 -2.38 -7.91
N LEU A 242 2.34 -1.17 -7.83
CA LEU A 242 1.63 -0.53 -8.96
C LEU A 242 2.52 -0.39 -10.19
N ASN A 243 3.81 -0.08 -9.99
CA ASN A 243 4.78 0.01 -11.09
C ASN A 243 5.10 -1.35 -11.77
N LYS A 244 4.65 -2.47 -11.18
CA LYS A 244 4.83 -3.83 -11.70
C LYS A 244 3.50 -4.46 -12.14
N ALA A 245 2.44 -3.66 -12.19
CA ALA A 245 1.12 -4.14 -12.59
C ALA A 245 1.08 -4.35 -14.11
N ASP A 246 0.65 -5.53 -14.53
CA ASP A 246 0.46 -5.88 -15.95
C ASP A 246 -1.02 -5.85 -16.33
N VAL A 247 -1.93 -5.89 -15.32
CA VAL A 247 -3.37 -5.97 -15.53
C VAL A 247 -4.09 -4.98 -14.62
N VAL A 248 -5.04 -4.24 -15.18
CA VAL A 248 -5.97 -3.39 -14.45
C VAL A 248 -7.36 -4.00 -14.50
N VAL A 249 -7.94 -4.30 -13.33
CA VAL A 249 -9.29 -4.82 -13.21
C VAL A 249 -10.21 -3.68 -12.76
N PHE A 250 -11.14 -3.29 -13.62
CA PHE A 250 -12.15 -2.30 -13.29
C PHE A 250 -13.43 -2.95 -12.80
N ASP A 251 -13.92 -2.53 -11.64
CA ASP A 251 -15.33 -2.70 -11.30
C ASP A 251 -16.17 -1.76 -12.17
N LYS A 252 -17.33 -2.25 -12.64
CA LYS A 252 -18.23 -1.43 -13.47
C LYS A 252 -18.86 -0.29 -12.68
N THR A 253 -19.58 -0.64 -11.61
CA THR A 253 -20.55 0.26 -10.95
C THR A 253 -19.83 1.27 -10.06
N GLY A 254 -20.08 2.57 -10.31
CA GLY A 254 -19.45 3.68 -9.57
C GLY A 254 -18.00 3.95 -9.94
N THR A 255 -17.34 3.08 -10.73
CA THR A 255 -15.96 3.25 -11.20
C THR A 255 -15.94 3.72 -12.66
N LEU A 256 -16.40 2.88 -13.58
CA LEU A 256 -16.53 3.23 -15.00
C LEU A 256 -17.86 3.95 -15.30
N THR A 257 -18.85 3.77 -14.43
CA THR A 257 -20.16 4.43 -14.48
C THR A 257 -20.26 5.52 -13.42
N GLU A 258 -21.26 6.38 -13.53
CA GLU A 258 -21.52 7.49 -12.59
C GLU A 258 -21.91 6.99 -11.19
N GLY A 259 -22.39 5.73 -11.06
CA GLY A 259 -22.82 5.13 -9.80
C GLY A 259 -24.22 5.59 -9.37
N HIS A 260 -24.95 6.22 -10.25
CA HIS A 260 -26.33 6.68 -10.04
C HIS A 260 -27.25 6.02 -11.08
N PRO A 261 -27.55 4.71 -10.94
CA PRO A 261 -28.42 4.02 -11.87
C PRO A 261 -29.83 4.61 -11.83
N THR A 262 -30.48 4.66 -13.00
CA THR A 262 -31.84 5.14 -13.17
C THR A 262 -32.68 4.10 -13.89
N VAL A 263 -33.95 4.01 -13.55
CA VAL A 263 -34.89 3.14 -14.27
C VAL A 263 -35.20 3.76 -15.60
N THR A 264 -34.97 3.00 -16.69
CA THR A 264 -35.22 3.46 -18.07
C THR A 264 -36.52 2.92 -18.63
N ALA A 265 -36.98 1.78 -18.19
CA ALA A 265 -38.23 1.19 -18.61
C ALA A 265 -38.86 0.29 -17.55
N TRP A 266 -40.21 0.29 -17.54
CA TRP A 266 -41.06 -0.61 -16.77
C TRP A 266 -41.88 -1.44 -17.73
N LEU A 267 -41.85 -2.74 -17.63
CA LEU A 267 -42.70 -3.67 -18.40
C LEU A 267 -43.54 -4.48 -17.42
N TRP A 268 -44.79 -4.06 -17.24
CA TRP A 268 -45.74 -4.73 -16.35
C TRP A 268 -46.54 -5.78 -17.11
N ALA A 269 -46.68 -6.96 -16.53
CA ALA A 269 -47.45 -8.08 -17.12
C ALA A 269 -48.97 -8.00 -16.81
N GLN A 270 -49.36 -7.22 -15.81
CA GLN A 270 -50.78 -7.17 -15.32
C GLN A 270 -51.25 -5.74 -15.07
N TYR A 271 -52.59 -5.56 -15.11
CA TYR A 271 -53.28 -4.27 -14.93
C TYR A 271 -53.26 -3.68 -13.49
N GLN A 272 -52.81 -4.43 -12.47
CA GLN A 272 -52.78 -3.96 -11.06
C GLN A 272 -51.42 -3.37 -10.68
N GLU A 273 -50.90 -2.53 -11.46
CA GLU A 273 -49.55 -1.98 -11.30
C GLU A 273 -49.33 -1.32 -9.93
N GLU A 274 -50.25 -0.48 -9.49
CA GLU A 274 -50.11 0.29 -8.25
C GLU A 274 -49.99 -0.59 -7.02
N TYR A 275 -50.76 -1.67 -6.96
CA TYR A 275 -50.70 -2.66 -5.85
C TYR A 275 -49.32 -3.36 -5.84
N PHE A 276 -48.82 -3.76 -7.00
CA PHE A 276 -47.53 -4.44 -7.11
C PHE A 276 -46.36 -3.51 -6.88
N LYS A 277 -46.43 -2.23 -7.28
CA LYS A 277 -45.45 -1.18 -6.99
C LYS A 277 -45.28 -0.99 -5.48
N MET A 278 -46.34 -1.06 -4.66
CA MET A 278 -46.24 -0.95 -3.21
C MET A 278 -45.40 -2.10 -2.61
N VAL A 279 -45.58 -3.34 -3.10
CA VAL A 279 -44.84 -4.52 -2.62
C VAL A 279 -43.39 -4.48 -3.09
N LEU A 280 -43.14 -4.12 -4.37
CA LEU A 280 -41.82 -3.97 -4.93
C LEU A 280 -41.02 -2.90 -4.18
N LEU A 281 -41.61 -1.73 -3.93
CA LEU A 281 -40.99 -0.67 -3.16
C LEU A 281 -40.56 -1.16 -1.76
N ALA A 282 -41.48 -1.84 -1.07
CA ALA A 282 -41.23 -2.36 0.26
C ALA A 282 -40.12 -3.42 0.28
N ALA A 283 -40.07 -4.27 -0.75
CA ALA A 283 -38.98 -5.24 -0.92
C ALA A 283 -37.62 -4.54 -1.16
N GLU A 284 -37.53 -3.69 -2.15
CA GLU A 284 -36.27 -3.04 -2.55
C GLU A 284 -35.70 -2.09 -1.49
N MET A 285 -36.54 -1.52 -0.61
CA MET A 285 -36.10 -0.74 0.55
C MET A 285 -35.26 -1.56 1.55
N ASN A 286 -35.33 -2.87 1.52
CA ASN A 286 -34.53 -3.77 2.38
C ASN A 286 -33.22 -4.23 1.71
N SER A 287 -32.96 -3.79 0.48
CA SER A 287 -31.75 -4.13 -0.27
C SER A 287 -30.72 -2.98 -0.22
N SER A 288 -29.43 -3.32 -0.08
CA SER A 288 -28.32 -2.36 -0.18
C SER A 288 -27.74 -2.27 -1.59
N ASN A 289 -28.36 -2.88 -2.61
CA ASN A 289 -27.90 -2.87 -3.99
C ASN A 289 -28.21 -1.52 -4.67
N SER A 290 -27.32 -1.04 -5.51
CA SER A 290 -27.51 0.21 -6.29
C SER A 290 -28.72 0.15 -7.24
N LEU A 291 -29.02 -1.02 -7.81
CA LEU A 291 -30.22 -1.21 -8.64
C LEU A 291 -31.52 -1.05 -7.82
N ALA A 292 -31.53 -1.61 -6.61
CA ALA A 292 -32.65 -1.46 -5.67
C ALA A 292 -32.87 0.01 -5.27
N ALA A 293 -31.78 0.75 -5.07
CA ALA A 293 -31.84 2.19 -4.79
C ALA A 293 -32.47 2.97 -5.95
N ALA A 294 -32.13 2.64 -7.21
CA ALA A 294 -32.74 3.24 -8.39
C ALA A 294 -34.24 2.97 -8.51
N ILE A 295 -34.66 1.70 -8.31
CA ILE A 295 -36.07 1.29 -8.30
C ILE A 295 -36.82 2.00 -7.19
N THR A 296 -36.25 2.04 -5.99
CA THR A 296 -36.84 2.74 -4.84
C THR A 296 -37.03 4.23 -5.11
N ALA A 297 -36.01 4.89 -5.73
CA ALA A 297 -36.09 6.31 -6.06
C ALA A 297 -37.20 6.59 -7.08
N ALA A 298 -37.26 5.79 -8.16
CA ALA A 298 -38.28 5.93 -9.18
C ALA A 298 -39.71 5.73 -8.63
N LEU A 299 -39.93 4.74 -7.81
CA LEU A 299 -41.25 4.48 -7.20
C LEU A 299 -41.64 5.53 -6.15
N ARG A 300 -40.68 6.16 -5.48
CA ARG A 300 -40.95 7.30 -4.58
C ARG A 300 -41.30 8.58 -5.33
N GLU A 301 -40.72 8.84 -6.50
CA GLU A 301 -41.10 9.93 -7.36
C GLU A 301 -42.54 9.80 -7.83
N GLU A 302 -43.04 8.57 -8.05
CA GLU A 302 -44.44 8.27 -8.34
C GLU A 302 -45.34 8.37 -7.09
N GLN A 303 -44.79 8.76 -5.92
CA GLN A 303 -45.51 8.88 -4.65
C GLN A 303 -46.13 7.54 -4.14
N ILE A 304 -45.56 6.41 -4.52
CA ILE A 304 -46.00 5.09 -4.06
C ILE A 304 -45.69 4.93 -2.59
N THR A 305 -46.65 4.46 -1.81
CA THR A 305 -46.48 4.12 -0.38
C THR A 305 -46.07 2.66 -0.23
N PRO A 306 -44.97 2.35 0.51
CA PRO A 306 -44.53 0.98 0.65
C PRO A 306 -45.55 0.10 1.43
N ALA A 307 -45.71 -1.14 0.99
CA ALA A 307 -46.52 -2.13 1.70
C ALA A 307 -45.82 -2.56 3.02
N ARG A 308 -46.58 -2.99 3.99
CA ARG A 308 -46.04 -3.62 5.22
C ARG A 308 -45.81 -5.11 4.95
N LEU A 309 -44.56 -5.50 4.72
CA LEU A 309 -44.19 -6.89 4.49
C LEU A 309 -44.32 -7.73 5.78
N ASP A 310 -44.67 -9.00 5.63
CA ASP A 310 -44.74 -9.98 6.71
C ASP A 310 -43.31 -10.55 6.99
N GLY A 311 -42.44 -10.56 5.99
CA GLY A 311 -41.05 -11.01 6.09
C GLY A 311 -40.26 -10.67 4.83
N CYS A 312 -38.93 -10.66 4.95
CA CYS A 312 -38.00 -10.40 3.84
C CYS A 312 -36.74 -11.23 4.04
N GLU A 313 -36.24 -11.85 2.95
CA GLU A 313 -35.03 -12.67 2.94
C GLU A 313 -34.16 -12.30 1.74
N ILE A 314 -32.87 -12.02 2.00
CA ILE A 314 -31.90 -11.73 0.94
C ILE A 314 -31.27 -13.02 0.43
N LEU A 315 -31.41 -13.28 -0.85
CA LEU A 315 -30.80 -14.42 -1.56
C LEU A 315 -29.50 -13.99 -2.21
N LYS A 316 -28.37 -14.31 -1.59
CA LYS A 316 -27.05 -13.87 -2.01
C LYS A 316 -26.77 -14.22 -3.47
N GLY A 317 -26.51 -13.19 -4.31
CA GLY A 317 -26.18 -13.31 -5.73
C GLY A 317 -27.37 -13.63 -6.63
N LYS A 318 -28.62 -13.60 -6.10
CA LYS A 318 -29.83 -13.82 -6.88
C LYS A 318 -30.84 -12.66 -6.77
N GLY A 319 -31.02 -12.09 -5.59
CA GLY A 319 -32.00 -11.06 -5.29
C GLY A 319 -32.59 -11.22 -3.90
N MET A 320 -33.90 -11.07 -3.75
CA MET A 320 -34.59 -11.21 -2.46
C MET A 320 -35.97 -11.80 -2.64
N LYS A 321 -36.49 -12.34 -1.52
CA LYS A 321 -37.87 -12.77 -1.33
C LYS A 321 -38.55 -11.87 -0.32
N ALA A 322 -39.84 -11.64 -0.52
CA ALA A 322 -40.70 -10.88 0.39
C ALA A 322 -42.03 -11.58 0.57
N ALA A 323 -42.48 -11.72 1.81
CA ALA A 323 -43.81 -12.23 2.12
C ALA A 323 -44.77 -11.06 2.35
N TYR A 324 -45.92 -11.10 1.68
CA TYR A 324 -46.96 -10.09 1.83
C TYR A 324 -48.36 -10.74 1.70
N LYS A 325 -49.20 -10.61 2.72
CA LYS A 325 -50.55 -11.18 2.79
C LYS A 325 -50.60 -12.69 2.48
N GLY A 326 -49.62 -13.44 2.99
CA GLY A 326 -49.53 -14.88 2.81
C GLY A 326 -49.03 -15.34 1.44
N MET A 327 -48.66 -14.44 0.57
CA MET A 327 -48.05 -14.75 -0.74
C MET A 327 -46.56 -14.42 -0.77
N GLU A 328 -45.77 -15.23 -1.49
CA GLU A 328 -44.35 -15.03 -1.67
C GLU A 328 -44.09 -14.22 -2.96
N TYR A 329 -43.40 -13.10 -2.81
CA TYR A 329 -42.89 -12.26 -3.90
C TYR A 329 -41.38 -12.38 -3.99
N TRP A 330 -40.81 -12.21 -5.17
CA TRP A 330 -39.39 -12.21 -5.39
C TRP A 330 -38.97 -11.10 -6.35
N VAL A 331 -37.79 -10.54 -6.13
CA VAL A 331 -37.17 -9.54 -6.99
C VAL A 331 -35.69 -9.79 -7.14
N GLY A 332 -35.18 -9.73 -8.35
CA GLY A 332 -33.74 -9.92 -8.60
C GLY A 332 -33.37 -10.32 -10.03
N SER A 333 -32.28 -11.08 -10.16
CA SER A 333 -31.65 -11.45 -11.42
C SER A 333 -32.39 -12.58 -12.16
N HIS A 334 -32.03 -12.81 -13.41
CA HIS A 334 -32.49 -13.94 -14.24
C HIS A 334 -32.37 -15.34 -13.55
N LYS A 335 -31.48 -15.47 -12.56
CA LYS A 335 -31.35 -16.72 -11.78
C LYS A 335 -32.63 -17.07 -11.03
N LEU A 336 -33.37 -16.04 -10.56
CA LEU A 336 -34.66 -16.25 -9.88
C LEU A 336 -35.74 -16.77 -10.83
N LEU A 337 -35.78 -16.34 -12.09
CA LEU A 337 -36.72 -16.90 -13.08
C LEU A 337 -36.58 -18.42 -13.18
N LYS A 338 -35.34 -18.92 -13.19
CA LYS A 338 -35.08 -20.36 -13.25
C LYS A 338 -35.52 -21.07 -11.97
N ASP A 339 -35.24 -20.48 -10.80
CA ASP A 339 -35.62 -21.07 -9.52
C ASP A 339 -37.14 -21.19 -9.39
N TYR A 340 -37.88 -20.21 -9.90
CA TYR A 340 -39.37 -20.19 -9.86
C TYR A 340 -40.02 -20.80 -11.12
N GLN A 341 -39.20 -21.35 -12.06
CA GLN A 341 -39.68 -21.97 -13.31
C GLN A 341 -40.54 -21.05 -14.16
N VAL A 342 -40.22 -19.75 -14.16
CA VAL A 342 -40.94 -18.75 -14.96
C VAL A 342 -40.33 -18.73 -16.36
N TYR A 343 -41.17 -18.89 -17.38
CA TYR A 343 -40.78 -18.84 -18.79
C TYR A 343 -41.18 -17.51 -19.41
N LEU A 344 -40.24 -16.88 -20.11
CA LEU A 344 -40.48 -15.66 -20.87
C LEU A 344 -41.02 -16.04 -22.27
N SER A 345 -41.97 -15.25 -22.78
CA SER A 345 -42.38 -15.38 -24.18
C SER A 345 -41.27 -14.89 -25.11
N ASP A 346 -41.25 -15.39 -26.35
CA ASP A 346 -40.25 -15.01 -27.36
C ASP A 346 -40.23 -13.50 -27.58
N VAL A 347 -41.40 -12.86 -27.60
CA VAL A 347 -41.53 -11.39 -27.75
C VAL A 347 -40.87 -10.62 -26.63
N LEU A 348 -41.07 -11.05 -25.37
CA LEU A 348 -40.40 -10.46 -24.22
C LEU A 348 -38.91 -10.74 -24.26
N GLY A 349 -38.49 -11.92 -24.71
CA GLY A 349 -37.09 -12.26 -24.89
C GLY A 349 -36.38 -11.31 -25.86
N ASP A 350 -36.98 -11.02 -27.00
CA ASP A 350 -36.43 -10.10 -28.02
C ASP A 350 -36.33 -8.67 -27.46
N MET A 351 -37.33 -8.18 -26.75
CA MET A 351 -37.30 -6.85 -26.12
C MET A 351 -36.17 -6.76 -25.07
N LEU A 352 -35.96 -7.84 -24.28
CA LEU A 352 -34.89 -7.86 -23.30
C LEU A 352 -33.49 -7.81 -23.95
N VAL A 353 -33.31 -8.51 -25.08
CA VAL A 353 -32.09 -8.45 -25.87
C VAL A 353 -31.78 -7.01 -26.31
N GLU A 354 -32.80 -6.26 -26.71
CA GLU A 354 -32.66 -4.85 -27.10
C GLU A 354 -32.21 -4.00 -25.90
N TYR A 355 -32.86 -4.08 -24.72
CA TYR A 355 -32.47 -3.36 -23.52
C TYR A 355 -31.05 -3.73 -23.06
N GLU A 356 -30.70 -5.01 -23.02
CA GLU A 356 -29.36 -5.47 -22.67
C GLU A 356 -28.29 -4.96 -23.64
N SER A 357 -28.62 -4.89 -24.96
CA SER A 357 -27.72 -4.37 -25.99
C SER A 357 -27.48 -2.85 -25.88
N GLU A 358 -28.37 -2.12 -25.25
CA GLU A 358 -28.20 -0.71 -24.89
C GLU A 358 -27.36 -0.50 -23.63
N GLY A 359 -27.09 -1.58 -22.87
CA GLY A 359 -26.31 -1.60 -21.63
C GLY A 359 -27.17 -1.47 -20.35
N ASN A 360 -28.47 -1.79 -20.43
CA ASN A 360 -29.32 -1.85 -19.26
C ASN A 360 -29.10 -3.16 -18.49
N SER A 361 -29.13 -3.08 -17.16
CA SER A 361 -29.24 -4.22 -16.27
C SER A 361 -30.72 -4.55 -16.05
N ILE A 362 -31.10 -5.82 -16.15
CA ILE A 362 -32.49 -6.25 -16.05
C ILE A 362 -32.78 -6.80 -14.66
N VAL A 363 -33.82 -6.30 -14.02
CA VAL A 363 -34.35 -6.80 -12.74
C VAL A 363 -35.76 -7.36 -12.98
N TYR A 364 -36.00 -8.56 -12.47
CA TYR A 364 -37.25 -9.26 -12.60
C TYR A 364 -37.99 -9.24 -11.26
N PHE A 365 -39.29 -8.98 -11.31
CA PHE A 365 -40.17 -9.02 -10.15
C PHE A 365 -41.33 -9.96 -10.42
N GLY A 366 -41.59 -10.86 -9.47
CA GLY A 366 -42.61 -11.86 -9.61
C GLY A 366 -43.28 -12.29 -8.30
N ARG A 367 -44.28 -13.09 -8.41
CA ARG A 367 -45.02 -13.67 -7.32
C ARG A 367 -45.15 -15.17 -7.56
N GLU A 368 -44.68 -16.02 -6.63
CA GLU A 368 -44.62 -17.45 -6.84
C GLU A 368 -44.06 -17.82 -8.22
N GLY A 369 -44.77 -18.56 -9.07
CA GLY A 369 -44.36 -18.92 -10.43
C GLY A 369 -44.74 -17.92 -11.53
N GLU A 370 -45.19 -16.70 -11.19
CA GLU A 370 -45.70 -15.70 -12.11
C GLU A 370 -44.78 -14.48 -12.21
N LEU A 371 -44.47 -14.02 -13.41
CA LEU A 371 -43.78 -12.76 -13.65
C LEU A 371 -44.78 -11.61 -13.57
N LEU A 372 -44.49 -10.61 -12.77
CA LEU A 372 -45.30 -9.40 -12.60
C LEU A 372 -44.74 -8.18 -13.35
N ALA A 373 -43.40 -8.01 -13.30
CA ALA A 373 -42.75 -6.92 -14.00
C ALA A 373 -41.30 -7.25 -14.37
N ILE A 374 -40.84 -6.58 -15.42
CA ILE A 374 -39.43 -6.48 -15.82
C ILE A 374 -39.04 -5.01 -15.74
N ILE A 375 -37.91 -4.73 -15.09
CA ILE A 375 -37.41 -3.37 -14.86
C ILE A 375 -36.05 -3.26 -15.53
N ALA A 376 -35.91 -2.32 -16.46
CA ALA A 376 -34.64 -1.97 -17.08
C ALA A 376 -34.01 -0.81 -16.32
N VAL A 377 -32.77 -1.01 -15.86
CA VAL A 377 -32.03 -0.03 -15.08
C VAL A 377 -30.69 0.23 -15.76
N LYS A 378 -30.34 1.51 -15.97
CA LYS A 378 -29.12 1.92 -16.64
C LYS A 378 -28.29 2.81 -15.74
N ASP A 379 -27.00 2.48 -15.64
CA ASP A 379 -26.00 3.33 -15.04
C ASP A 379 -25.11 3.90 -16.14
N GLN A 380 -25.08 5.22 -16.25
CA GLN A 380 -24.39 5.90 -17.35
C GLN A 380 -22.88 5.78 -17.22
N LEU A 381 -22.19 5.49 -18.33
CA LEU A 381 -20.73 5.50 -18.37
C LEU A 381 -20.22 6.93 -18.17
N LYS A 382 -19.19 7.08 -17.35
CA LYS A 382 -18.46 8.34 -17.20
C LYS A 382 -17.88 8.77 -18.54
N VAL A 383 -17.98 10.05 -18.86
CA VAL A 383 -17.44 10.63 -20.10
C VAL A 383 -15.94 10.35 -20.24
N THR A 384 -15.22 10.28 -19.12
CA THR A 384 -13.78 10.03 -19.06
C THR A 384 -13.40 8.56 -19.21
N ALA A 385 -14.33 7.61 -19.03
CA ALA A 385 -14.03 6.18 -18.97
C ALA A 385 -13.30 5.66 -20.22
N LEU A 386 -13.79 6.01 -21.41
CA LEU A 386 -13.17 5.60 -22.68
C LEU A 386 -11.74 6.15 -22.83
N GLY A 387 -11.52 7.40 -22.42
CA GLY A 387 -10.19 8.04 -22.46
C GLY A 387 -9.19 7.33 -21.57
N VAL A 388 -9.59 7.02 -20.33
CA VAL A 388 -8.76 6.31 -19.35
C VAL A 388 -8.41 4.91 -19.83
N VAL A 389 -9.38 4.15 -20.37
CA VAL A 389 -9.13 2.81 -20.91
C VAL A 389 -8.13 2.83 -22.07
N LYS A 390 -8.24 3.82 -22.97
CA LYS A 390 -7.30 4.00 -24.09
C LYS A 390 -5.89 4.35 -23.61
N GLU A 391 -5.77 5.22 -22.62
CA GLU A 391 -4.50 5.67 -22.06
C GLU A 391 -3.76 4.51 -21.38
N LEU A 392 -4.45 3.72 -20.54
CA LEU A 392 -3.88 2.56 -19.88
C LEU A 392 -3.44 1.48 -20.88
N ARG A 393 -4.19 1.26 -21.96
CA ARG A 393 -3.76 0.40 -23.06
C ARG A 393 -2.50 0.92 -23.76
N GLY A 394 -2.39 2.22 -23.93
CA GLY A 394 -1.19 2.85 -24.49
C GLY A 394 0.04 2.62 -23.63
N GLN A 395 -0.12 2.28 -22.35
CA GLN A 395 0.92 1.88 -21.42
C GLN A 395 1.15 0.34 -21.39
N GLU A 396 0.61 -0.39 -22.36
CA GLU A 396 0.73 -1.86 -22.50
C GLU A 396 0.08 -2.64 -21.34
N LEU A 397 -0.87 -2.05 -20.64
CA LEU A 397 -1.62 -2.71 -19.57
C LEU A 397 -2.81 -3.50 -20.14
N ASP A 398 -2.97 -4.72 -19.71
CA ASP A 398 -4.18 -5.52 -19.95
C ASP A 398 -5.34 -4.98 -19.10
N ILE A 399 -6.54 -4.88 -19.70
CA ILE A 399 -7.71 -4.35 -19.01
C ILE A 399 -8.79 -5.42 -18.92
N CYS A 400 -9.30 -5.62 -17.70
CA CYS A 400 -10.37 -6.55 -17.38
C CYS A 400 -11.56 -5.79 -16.77
N LEU A 401 -12.77 -6.09 -17.21
CA LEU A 401 -14.01 -5.59 -16.60
C LEU A 401 -14.55 -6.66 -15.65
N LEU A 402 -14.78 -6.27 -14.39
CA LEU A 402 -15.44 -7.07 -13.37
C LEU A 402 -16.84 -6.51 -13.14
N THR A 403 -17.87 -7.34 -13.23
CA THR A 403 -19.25 -6.91 -12.98
C THR A 403 -20.12 -8.09 -12.54
N GLY A 404 -21.15 -7.79 -11.74
CA GLY A 404 -22.21 -8.76 -11.38
C GLY A 404 -23.40 -8.73 -12.33
N ASP A 405 -23.32 -7.99 -13.45
CA ASP A 405 -24.39 -7.92 -14.46
C ASP A 405 -24.48 -9.21 -15.30
N GLY A 406 -25.55 -9.31 -16.08
CA GLY A 406 -25.67 -10.35 -17.10
C GLY A 406 -24.61 -10.22 -18.18
N GLU A 407 -24.22 -11.36 -18.74
CA GLU A 407 -23.13 -11.47 -19.74
C GLU A 407 -23.30 -10.52 -20.94
N ARG A 408 -24.54 -10.34 -21.44
CA ARG A 408 -24.84 -9.45 -22.57
C ARG A 408 -24.61 -7.99 -22.24
N THR A 409 -25.12 -7.52 -21.11
CA THR A 409 -24.90 -6.14 -20.63
C THR A 409 -23.42 -5.86 -20.43
N ALA A 410 -22.72 -6.80 -19.82
CA ALA A 410 -21.28 -6.69 -19.58
C ALA A 410 -20.49 -6.62 -20.91
N SER A 411 -20.83 -7.48 -21.88
CA SER A 411 -20.20 -7.52 -23.21
C SER A 411 -20.47 -6.22 -24.00
N THR A 412 -21.67 -5.68 -23.91
CA THR A 412 -22.03 -4.40 -24.56
C THR A 412 -21.19 -3.24 -24.00
N ILE A 413 -21.08 -3.14 -22.68
CA ILE A 413 -20.29 -2.09 -22.03
C ILE A 413 -18.79 -2.26 -22.34
N ALA A 414 -18.29 -3.49 -22.26
CA ALA A 414 -16.91 -3.81 -22.63
C ALA A 414 -16.59 -3.43 -24.07
N GLY A 415 -17.51 -3.73 -25.02
CA GLY A 415 -17.39 -3.35 -26.41
C GLY A 415 -17.33 -1.84 -26.63
N LYS A 416 -18.19 -1.05 -25.93
CA LYS A 416 -18.19 0.42 -25.96
C LYS A 416 -16.87 1.00 -25.45
N LEU A 417 -16.23 0.38 -24.47
CA LEU A 417 -14.95 0.78 -23.89
C LEU A 417 -13.73 0.14 -24.56
N GLY A 418 -13.97 -0.82 -25.46
CA GLY A 418 -12.92 -1.59 -26.12
C GLY A 418 -12.22 -2.60 -25.18
N ILE A 419 -12.82 -3.03 -24.09
CA ILE A 419 -12.27 -4.02 -23.15
C ILE A 419 -12.55 -5.43 -23.70
N ILE A 420 -11.51 -6.29 -23.71
CA ILE A 420 -11.61 -7.65 -24.28
C ILE A 420 -11.86 -8.71 -23.21
N ARG A 421 -11.32 -8.50 -22.00
CA ARG A 421 -11.43 -9.45 -20.90
C ARG A 421 -12.59 -9.10 -19.97
N LEU A 422 -13.49 -10.08 -19.76
CA LEU A 422 -14.63 -9.98 -18.85
C LEU A 422 -14.48 -11.00 -17.74
N SER A 423 -14.89 -10.61 -16.51
CA SER A 423 -15.09 -11.48 -15.37
C SER A 423 -16.45 -11.21 -14.77
N LEU A 424 -17.32 -12.24 -14.68
CA LEU A 424 -18.70 -12.16 -14.23
C LEU A 424 -18.85 -12.79 -12.84
#